data_6afa1d11d6f97c6d9a40da014737bf35
#
_entry.id   6afa1d11d6f97c6d9a40da014737bf35
#
_cell.length_a   1.000
_cell.length_b   1.000
_cell.length_c   1.000
_cell.angle_alpha   90.00
_cell.angle_beta   90.00
_cell.angle_gamma   90.00
#
_symmetry.space_group_name_H-M   'P 1'
#
loop_
_entity.id
_entity.type
_entity.pdbx_description
1 polymer ?
#
loop_
_entity_poly.entity_id
_entity_poly.type
_entity_poly.pdbx_seq_one_letter_code
_entity_poly.pdbx_strand_id
1 'polypeptide(L)'
;MAIAGYAIGASQGYIYVRAEYPIAVQRLEIAIEQAREYGLLGKNIFDSGFDFDIELRLGAGAFVCGEETALMTSIEGNRGEPRPRPPFPALKGLFQKPTILNNVETYANIPQIIVNGPEWFASMGTEKSKGTKVFALGGKIHNTGLVEIPMGTTLREIVEEIGGGVPNGKKFKAAQTGGPSGGCIPAEHLDIPIDYDNLLSIGSMMGSGGLIVMDEDTCMVDIAKFFLEFTVDESCGKCTPCRIGTRRMLEILEKITKGQATMEDLDKLEELCYHLQSNSLCALGQTAPNPVLSTLRYFRDEYIAHIVDKKCPAG
;
A
#
# COMPACT_ATOMS: atom_id res chain seq x y z
N MET A 1 14.01 14.19 7.59
CA MET A 1 13.65 15.21 6.56
C MET A 1 14.71 16.31 6.47
N ALA A 2 15.15 16.90 7.59
CA ALA A 2 16.20 17.93 7.57
C ALA A 2 17.53 17.43 6.95
N ILE A 3 17.95 16.20 7.27
CA ILE A 3 19.12 15.56 6.65
C ILE A 3 18.94 15.45 5.11
N ALA A 4 17.77 15.01 4.66
CA ALA A 4 17.48 14.92 3.24
C ALA A 4 17.44 16.32 2.59
N GLY A 5 16.81 17.30 3.25
CA GLY A 5 16.79 18.69 2.82
C GLY A 5 18.19 19.28 2.64
N TYR A 6 19.07 19.04 3.59
CA TYR A 6 20.48 19.44 3.51
C TYR A 6 21.19 18.81 2.31
N ALA A 7 21.00 17.50 2.12
CA ALA A 7 21.66 16.76 1.04
C ALA A 7 21.25 17.22 -0.36
N ILE A 8 20.01 17.67 -0.55
CA ILE A 8 19.47 18.09 -1.86
C ILE A 8 19.35 19.60 -2.03
N GLY A 9 19.71 20.38 -1.00
CA GLY A 9 19.61 21.85 -1.02
C GLY A 9 18.17 22.38 -0.91
N ALA A 10 17.24 21.63 -0.33
CA ALA A 10 15.88 22.08 -0.11
C ALA A 10 15.80 22.93 1.18
N SER A 11 14.92 23.94 1.18
CA SER A 11 14.68 24.80 2.35
C SER A 11 13.31 24.60 2.99
N GLN A 12 12.44 23.79 2.37
CA GLN A 12 11.08 23.55 2.83
C GLN A 12 10.71 22.08 2.71
N GLY A 13 10.16 21.52 3.80
CA GLY A 13 9.57 20.20 3.83
C GLY A 13 8.07 20.25 4.14
N TYR A 14 7.34 19.28 3.62
CA TYR A 14 5.91 19.09 3.92
C TYR A 14 5.67 17.66 4.40
N ILE A 15 4.93 17.51 5.49
CA ILE A 15 4.41 16.22 5.93
C ILE A 15 2.91 16.20 5.62
N TYR A 16 2.51 15.32 4.71
CA TYR A 16 1.11 15.10 4.39
C TYR A 16 0.60 13.93 5.23
N VAL A 17 -0.30 14.21 6.17
CA VAL A 17 -0.86 13.25 7.11
C VAL A 17 -2.39 13.23 7.02
N ARG A 18 -3.01 12.07 7.16
CA ARG A 18 -4.46 11.95 7.16
C ARG A 18 -5.05 12.56 8.42
N ALA A 19 -6.12 13.36 8.28
CA ALA A 19 -6.81 13.97 9.41
C ALA A 19 -7.41 12.93 10.39
N GLU A 20 -7.63 11.70 9.91
CA GLU A 20 -8.12 10.58 10.72
C GLU A 20 -7.08 10.04 11.72
N TYR A 21 -5.84 10.55 11.69
CA TYR A 21 -4.79 10.21 12.65
C TYR A 21 -4.48 11.37 13.60
N PRO A 22 -5.44 11.79 14.46
CA PRO A 22 -5.27 13.00 15.29
C PRO A 22 -4.09 12.90 16.26
N ILE A 23 -3.80 11.70 16.78
CA ILE A 23 -2.65 11.48 17.67
C ILE A 23 -1.33 11.69 16.91
N ALA A 24 -1.23 11.21 15.66
CA ALA A 24 -0.04 11.42 14.84
C ALA A 24 0.15 12.91 14.53
N VAL A 25 -0.92 13.63 14.18
CA VAL A 25 -0.89 15.07 13.94
C VAL A 25 -0.35 15.81 15.17
N GLN A 26 -0.94 15.58 16.34
CA GLN A 26 -0.54 16.23 17.59
C GLN A 26 0.94 15.94 17.94
N ARG A 27 1.40 14.69 17.76
CA ARG A 27 2.79 14.31 18.04
C ARG A 27 3.77 14.98 17.07
N LEU A 28 3.40 15.11 15.81
CA LEU A 28 4.21 15.80 14.82
C LEU A 28 4.28 17.31 15.09
N GLU A 29 3.17 17.94 15.46
CA GLU A 29 3.13 19.36 15.85
C GLU A 29 4.10 19.62 17.01
N ILE A 30 3.99 18.85 18.09
CA ILE A 30 4.90 18.95 19.24
C ILE A 30 6.36 18.76 18.83
N ALA A 31 6.65 17.72 18.02
CA ALA A 31 8.02 17.43 17.61
C ALA A 31 8.61 18.55 16.73
N ILE A 32 7.82 19.13 15.82
CA ILE A 32 8.26 20.24 14.96
C ILE A 32 8.51 21.50 15.79
N GLU A 33 7.62 21.82 16.75
CA GLU A 33 7.77 22.95 17.63
C GLU A 33 9.04 22.83 18.49
N GLN A 34 9.25 21.69 19.14
CA GLN A 34 10.46 21.41 19.90
C GLN A 34 11.73 21.47 19.03
N ALA A 35 11.67 20.94 17.82
CA ALA A 35 12.80 21.02 16.89
C ALA A 35 13.15 22.47 16.51
N ARG A 36 12.15 23.35 16.38
CA ARG A 36 12.38 24.79 16.18
C ARG A 36 12.99 25.44 17.42
N GLU A 37 12.47 25.15 18.61
CA GLU A 37 13.00 25.66 19.87
C GLU A 37 14.48 25.27 20.10
N TYR A 38 14.86 24.05 19.71
CA TYR A 38 16.25 23.56 19.80
C TYR A 38 17.15 24.01 18.65
N GLY A 39 16.64 24.83 17.71
CA GLY A 39 17.41 25.28 16.54
C GLY A 39 17.74 24.19 15.53
N LEU A 40 16.96 23.10 15.53
CA LEU A 40 17.11 21.98 14.60
C LEU A 40 16.27 22.20 13.31
N LEU A 41 15.37 23.16 13.34
CA LEU A 41 14.56 23.65 12.20
C LEU A 41 14.56 25.18 12.22
N GLY A 42 14.32 25.80 11.07
CA GLY A 42 14.25 27.25 10.88
C GLY A 42 15.45 27.78 10.12
N LYS A 43 16.01 28.89 10.61
CA LYS A 43 17.09 29.63 9.96
C LYS A 43 18.45 29.27 10.53
N ASN A 44 19.46 29.23 9.65
CA ASN A 44 20.87 29.09 10.01
C ASN A 44 21.13 27.94 11.00
N ILE A 45 20.59 26.75 10.71
CA ILE A 45 20.68 25.57 11.58
C ILE A 45 22.15 25.25 11.85
N PHE A 46 22.53 25.15 13.14
CA PHE A 46 23.90 24.91 13.61
C PHE A 46 24.94 25.92 13.07
N ASP A 47 24.57 27.16 12.82
CA ASP A 47 25.42 28.20 12.25
C ASP A 47 26.08 27.80 10.91
N SER A 48 25.45 26.89 10.18
CA SER A 48 25.92 26.33 8.90
C SER A 48 25.50 27.11 7.66
N GLY A 49 24.63 28.11 7.82
CA GLY A 49 23.98 28.79 6.71
C GLY A 49 22.81 28.00 6.08
N PHE A 50 22.50 26.83 6.63
CA PHE A 50 21.39 26.01 6.15
C PHE A 50 20.05 26.43 6.78
N ASP A 51 19.08 26.72 5.93
CA ASP A 51 17.71 27.00 6.32
C ASP A 51 16.80 25.83 5.93
N PHE A 52 16.03 25.31 6.86
CA PHE A 52 15.03 24.29 6.56
C PHE A 52 13.89 24.31 7.58
N ASP A 53 12.66 24.30 7.11
CA ASP A 53 11.49 24.19 7.98
C ASP A 53 10.49 23.18 7.45
N ILE A 54 9.59 22.72 8.33
CA ILE A 54 8.60 21.68 8.03
C ILE A 54 7.21 22.21 8.32
N GLU A 55 6.29 21.96 7.38
CA GLU A 55 4.88 22.30 7.51
C GLU A 55 4.02 21.03 7.43
N LEU A 56 3.01 20.90 8.31
CA LEU A 56 2.00 19.86 8.24
C LEU A 56 0.89 20.23 7.27
N ARG A 57 0.48 19.27 6.45
CA ARG A 57 -0.71 19.33 5.59
C ARG A 57 -1.62 18.17 5.89
N LEU A 58 -2.87 18.48 6.24
CA LEU A 58 -3.87 17.47 6.58
C LEU A 58 -4.64 17.04 5.33
N GLY A 59 -4.63 15.73 5.08
CA GLY A 59 -5.44 15.13 4.04
C GLY A 59 -6.82 14.76 4.57
N ALA A 60 -7.85 14.90 3.73
CA ALA A 60 -9.24 14.55 4.06
C ALA A 60 -9.58 13.06 3.86
N GLY A 61 -8.59 12.17 3.89
CA GLY A 61 -8.78 10.73 3.87
C GLY A 61 -8.83 10.08 2.48
N ALA A 62 -8.79 10.82 1.39
CA ALA A 62 -8.82 10.24 0.05
C ALA A 62 -7.59 9.35 -0.20
N PHE A 63 -7.82 8.06 -0.46
CA PHE A 63 -6.77 7.06 -0.69
C PHE A 63 -5.89 7.41 -1.91
N VAL A 64 -6.49 7.98 -2.96
CA VAL A 64 -5.76 8.44 -4.15
C VAL A 64 -4.66 9.45 -3.84
N CYS A 65 -4.75 10.21 -2.75
CA CYS A 65 -3.71 11.14 -2.30
C CYS A 65 -2.46 10.42 -1.74
N GLY A 66 -2.44 9.09 -1.66
CA GLY A 66 -1.23 8.28 -1.49
C GLY A 66 -0.37 8.20 -2.76
N GLU A 67 -0.94 8.49 -3.94
CA GLU A 67 -0.17 8.65 -5.19
C GLU A 67 0.59 9.99 -5.16
N GLU A 68 1.87 9.97 -5.53
CA GLU A 68 2.78 11.11 -5.32
C GLU A 68 2.27 12.44 -5.93
N THR A 69 1.75 12.40 -7.14
CA THR A 69 1.30 13.61 -7.84
C THR A 69 -0.08 14.08 -7.35
N ALA A 70 -0.95 13.16 -6.97
CA ALA A 70 -2.23 13.48 -6.34
C ALA A 70 -2.04 14.13 -4.96
N LEU A 71 -1.08 13.64 -4.17
CA LEU A 71 -0.67 14.24 -2.91
C LEU A 71 -0.21 15.68 -3.09
N MET A 72 0.67 15.94 -4.08
CA MET A 72 1.14 17.29 -4.39
C MET A 72 -0.02 18.20 -4.81
N THR A 73 -0.92 17.72 -5.66
CA THR A 73 -2.10 18.48 -6.11
C THR A 73 -3.00 18.85 -4.93
N SER A 74 -3.15 17.94 -3.96
CA SER A 74 -3.90 18.20 -2.72
C SER A 74 -3.21 19.24 -1.83
N ILE A 75 -1.88 19.18 -1.66
CA ILE A 75 -1.12 20.20 -0.91
C ILE A 75 -1.27 21.59 -1.55
N GLU A 76 -1.34 21.66 -2.87
CA GLU A 76 -1.55 22.90 -3.64
C GLU A 76 -2.97 23.48 -3.49
N GLY A 77 -3.86 22.80 -2.75
CA GLY A 77 -5.24 23.24 -2.52
C GLY A 77 -6.22 22.86 -3.64
N ASN A 78 -5.81 22.01 -4.57
CA ASN A 78 -6.65 21.50 -5.63
C ASN A 78 -7.19 20.10 -5.28
N ARG A 79 -8.13 19.61 -6.10
CA ARG A 79 -8.62 18.24 -5.98
C ARG A 79 -7.47 17.25 -6.11
N GLY A 80 -7.37 16.29 -5.19
CA GLY A 80 -6.34 15.26 -5.18
C GLY A 80 -6.44 14.32 -6.39
N GLU A 81 -5.89 14.76 -7.51
CA GLU A 81 -5.87 14.02 -8.77
C GLU A 81 -4.44 13.85 -9.27
N PRO A 82 -4.09 12.66 -9.81
CA PRO A 82 -2.76 12.42 -10.36
C PRO A 82 -2.50 13.27 -11.61
N ARG A 83 -1.21 13.58 -11.82
CA ARG A 83 -0.71 14.27 -13.00
C ARG A 83 -0.03 13.27 -13.95
N PRO A 84 -0.11 13.49 -15.28
CA PRO A 84 0.71 12.74 -16.22
C PRO A 84 2.21 12.94 -15.97
N ARG A 85 3.00 11.91 -16.18
CA ARG A 85 4.46 11.96 -16.19
C ARG A 85 4.96 11.56 -17.59
N PRO A 86 5.94 12.23 -18.20
CA PRO A 86 6.69 13.40 -17.77
C PRO A 86 5.84 14.70 -17.74
N PRO A 87 6.27 15.75 -16.97
CA PRO A 87 7.51 15.83 -16.18
C PRO A 87 7.41 15.07 -14.86
N PHE A 88 8.54 14.50 -14.43
CA PHE A 88 8.64 13.85 -13.12
C PHE A 88 8.75 14.89 -12.00
N PRO A 89 8.32 14.57 -10.74
CA PRO A 89 8.38 15.49 -9.61
C PRO A 89 9.77 16.06 -9.33
N ALA A 90 10.83 15.30 -9.56
CA ALA A 90 12.21 15.77 -9.42
C ALA A 90 12.55 16.96 -10.35
N LEU A 91 11.81 17.12 -11.43
CA LEU A 91 11.95 18.28 -12.34
C LEU A 91 10.87 19.33 -12.09
N LYS A 92 9.62 18.90 -11.86
CA LYS A 92 8.47 19.78 -11.74
C LYS A 92 7.40 19.16 -10.84
N GLY A 93 7.59 19.27 -9.52
CA GLY A 93 6.74 18.70 -8.48
C GLY A 93 5.82 19.74 -7.83
N LEU A 94 5.88 19.81 -6.48
CA LEU A 94 5.06 20.68 -5.67
C LEU A 94 5.31 22.17 -5.99
N PHE A 95 4.22 22.92 -6.20
CA PHE A 95 4.26 24.32 -6.65
C PHE A 95 5.15 24.53 -7.87
N GLN A 96 5.22 23.54 -8.75
CA GLN A 96 6.01 23.53 -9.97
C GLN A 96 7.55 23.59 -9.73
N LYS A 97 7.99 23.30 -8.51
CA LYS A 97 9.43 23.25 -8.14
C LYS A 97 9.94 21.80 -8.10
N PRO A 98 11.23 21.57 -8.30
CA PRO A 98 11.83 20.25 -8.07
C PRO A 98 11.49 19.73 -6.67
N THR A 99 10.98 18.51 -6.60
CA THR A 99 10.48 17.94 -5.36
C THR A 99 10.88 16.47 -5.24
N ILE A 100 11.36 16.08 -4.07
CA ILE A 100 11.57 14.68 -3.70
C ILE A 100 10.53 14.27 -2.67
N LEU A 101 9.86 13.17 -2.93
CA LEU A 101 8.88 12.54 -2.05
C LEU A 101 9.39 11.18 -1.59
N ASN A 102 9.26 10.90 -0.30
CA ASN A 102 9.51 9.59 0.28
C ASN A 102 8.43 9.23 1.29
N ASN A 103 8.23 7.93 1.49
CA ASN A 103 7.39 7.42 2.54
C ASN A 103 7.98 7.80 3.92
N VAL A 104 7.10 7.97 4.92
CA VAL A 104 7.50 8.29 6.31
C VAL A 104 8.44 7.24 6.88
N GLU A 105 8.21 5.96 6.62
CA GLU A 105 9.07 4.87 7.07
C GLU A 105 10.49 4.98 6.49
N THR A 106 10.63 5.40 5.22
CA THR A 106 11.94 5.68 4.61
C THR A 106 12.68 6.79 5.36
N TYR A 107 12.01 7.91 5.63
CA TYR A 107 12.63 9.01 6.39
C TYR A 107 12.95 8.62 7.84
N ALA A 108 12.11 7.78 8.47
CA ALA A 108 12.35 7.32 9.84
C ALA A 108 13.59 6.45 9.98
N ASN A 109 14.00 5.72 8.94
CA ASN A 109 15.22 4.91 8.94
C ASN A 109 16.51 5.74 8.81
N ILE A 110 16.47 6.91 8.18
CA ILE A 110 17.67 7.72 7.90
C ILE A 110 18.49 8.03 9.17
N PRO A 111 17.91 8.54 10.28
CA PRO A 111 18.67 8.83 11.50
C PRO A 111 19.37 7.59 12.06
N GLN A 112 18.70 6.45 12.06
CA GLN A 112 19.27 5.19 12.56
C GLN A 112 20.43 4.70 11.68
N ILE A 113 20.34 4.86 10.38
CA ILE A 113 21.41 4.51 9.44
C ILE A 113 22.63 5.43 9.68
N ILE A 114 22.41 6.73 9.87
CA ILE A 114 23.50 7.68 10.13
C ILE A 114 24.22 7.37 11.46
N VAL A 115 23.47 7.03 12.51
CA VAL A 115 24.02 6.75 13.84
C VAL A 115 24.73 5.40 13.90
N ASN A 116 24.16 4.35 13.32
CA ASN A 116 24.65 2.98 13.45
C ASN A 116 25.55 2.53 12.28
N GLY A 117 25.55 3.29 11.18
CA GLY A 117 26.30 2.99 9.95
C GLY A 117 25.49 2.17 8.92
N PRO A 118 25.91 2.25 7.65
CA PRO A 118 25.20 1.57 6.55
C PRO A 118 25.34 0.04 6.63
N GLU A 119 26.46 -0.47 7.16
CA GLU A 119 26.68 -1.91 7.35
C GLU A 119 25.70 -2.51 8.35
N TRP A 120 25.37 -1.77 9.42
CA TRP A 120 24.36 -2.18 10.38
C TRP A 120 23.00 -2.38 9.70
N PHE A 121 22.57 -1.42 8.90
CA PHE A 121 21.29 -1.52 8.17
C PHE A 121 21.33 -2.64 7.13
N ALA A 122 22.44 -2.77 6.41
CA ALA A 122 22.65 -3.79 5.39
C ALA A 122 22.79 -5.21 5.96
N SER A 123 23.08 -5.36 7.26
CA SER A 123 23.13 -6.67 7.93
C SER A 123 21.77 -7.32 8.13
N MET A 124 20.68 -6.54 8.05
CA MET A 124 19.31 -7.02 8.13
C MET A 124 18.69 -7.12 6.74
N GLY A 125 17.84 -8.10 6.53
CA GLY A 125 17.11 -8.26 5.28
C GLY A 125 17.74 -9.22 4.28
N THR A 126 17.24 -9.20 3.05
CA THR A 126 17.71 -10.04 1.92
C THR A 126 18.81 -9.31 1.15
N GLU A 127 19.37 -9.97 0.13
CA GLU A 127 20.42 -9.36 -0.70
C GLU A 127 19.94 -8.05 -1.37
N LYS A 128 18.71 -7.99 -1.84
CA LYS A 128 18.15 -6.84 -2.57
C LYS A 128 17.24 -5.94 -1.73
N SER A 129 16.67 -6.45 -0.65
CA SER A 129 15.77 -5.71 0.24
C SER A 129 16.37 -5.65 1.64
N LYS A 130 17.08 -4.55 1.96
CA LYS A 130 17.75 -4.35 3.23
C LYS A 130 16.86 -3.70 4.28
N GLY A 131 17.21 -3.93 5.55
CA GLY A 131 16.55 -3.31 6.69
C GLY A 131 15.32 -4.08 7.15
N THR A 132 14.43 -3.35 7.79
CA THR A 132 13.19 -3.85 8.40
C THR A 132 11.96 -3.29 7.69
N LYS A 133 10.81 -3.88 7.96
CA LYS A 133 9.50 -3.40 7.50
C LYS A 133 8.47 -3.54 8.61
N VAL A 134 7.66 -2.50 8.81
CA VAL A 134 6.52 -2.55 9.72
C VAL A 134 5.31 -3.13 8.99
N PHE A 135 4.68 -4.14 9.61
CA PHE A 135 3.43 -4.74 9.16
C PHE A 135 2.29 -4.49 10.14
N ALA A 136 1.11 -4.23 9.59
CA ALA A 136 -0.14 -4.23 10.32
C ALA A 136 -0.81 -5.60 10.10
N LEU A 137 -0.78 -6.43 11.14
CA LEU A 137 -1.38 -7.76 11.12
C LEU A 137 -2.86 -7.68 11.48
N GLY A 138 -3.70 -8.31 10.66
CA GLY A 138 -5.15 -8.34 10.85
C GLY A 138 -5.81 -9.54 10.20
N GLY A 139 -7.14 -9.58 10.26
CA GLY A 139 -7.94 -10.68 9.72
C GLY A 139 -8.05 -11.86 10.70
N LYS A 140 -7.96 -13.07 10.17
CA LYS A 140 -8.13 -14.34 10.92
C LYS A 140 -6.81 -14.79 11.55
N ILE A 141 -6.35 -14.03 12.54
CA ILE A 141 -5.09 -14.26 13.26
C ILE A 141 -5.28 -13.95 14.75
N HIS A 142 -4.57 -14.65 15.64
CA HIS A 142 -4.72 -14.45 17.09
C HIS A 142 -4.21 -13.08 17.54
N ASN A 143 -2.98 -12.72 17.15
CA ASN A 143 -2.34 -11.48 17.57
C ASN A 143 -2.45 -10.45 16.45
N THR A 144 -3.32 -9.47 16.61
CA THR A 144 -3.45 -8.33 15.72
C THR A 144 -2.64 -7.15 16.22
N GLY A 145 -2.11 -6.31 15.33
CA GLY A 145 -1.36 -5.12 15.70
C GLY A 145 -0.23 -4.80 14.74
N LEU A 146 0.68 -3.93 15.18
CA LEU A 146 1.88 -3.58 14.42
C LEU A 146 3.06 -4.44 14.85
N VAL A 147 3.82 -4.92 13.87
CA VAL A 147 5.05 -5.67 14.07
C VAL A 147 6.12 -5.16 13.12
N GLU A 148 7.33 -4.95 13.64
CA GLU A 148 8.50 -4.66 12.83
C GLU A 148 9.35 -5.93 12.67
N ILE A 149 9.64 -6.29 11.44
CA ILE A 149 10.38 -7.52 11.10
C ILE A 149 11.52 -7.23 10.12
N PRO A 150 12.62 -7.99 10.15
CA PRO A 150 13.61 -7.96 9.08
C PRO A 150 12.98 -8.32 7.74
N MET A 151 13.38 -7.65 6.67
CA MET A 151 13.02 -8.05 5.32
C MET A 151 13.50 -9.47 5.06
N GLY A 152 12.66 -10.30 4.43
CA GLY A 152 12.96 -11.71 4.19
C GLY A 152 12.49 -12.68 5.28
N THR A 153 11.90 -12.19 6.39
CA THR A 153 11.13 -13.03 7.30
C THR A 153 10.04 -13.75 6.51
N THR A 154 9.85 -15.04 6.72
CA THR A 154 8.87 -15.82 5.97
C THR A 154 7.44 -15.49 6.39
N LEU A 155 6.49 -15.66 5.47
CA LEU A 155 5.07 -15.47 5.81
C LEU A 155 4.65 -16.44 6.94
N ARG A 156 5.21 -17.64 6.98
CA ARG A 156 4.97 -18.63 8.06
C ARG A 156 5.38 -18.07 9.43
N GLU A 157 6.59 -17.56 9.57
CA GLU A 157 7.06 -16.97 10.83
C GLU A 157 6.16 -15.81 11.27
N ILE A 158 5.73 -14.96 10.33
CA ILE A 158 4.82 -13.84 10.63
C ILE A 158 3.46 -14.34 11.11
N VAL A 159 2.89 -15.33 10.43
CA VAL A 159 1.53 -15.81 10.73
C VAL A 159 1.52 -16.72 11.95
N GLU A 160 2.42 -17.70 12.03
CA GLU A 160 2.38 -18.73 13.05
C GLU A 160 3.09 -18.31 14.34
N GLU A 161 4.32 -17.77 14.24
CA GLU A 161 5.13 -17.46 15.44
C GLU A 161 4.74 -16.10 16.03
N ILE A 162 4.70 -15.05 15.21
CA ILE A 162 4.39 -13.69 15.69
C ILE A 162 2.89 -13.52 15.86
N GLY A 163 2.11 -13.89 14.85
CA GLY A 163 0.67 -13.77 14.80
C GLY A 163 -0.09 -14.79 15.66
N GLY A 164 0.60 -15.84 16.11
CA GLY A 164 0.00 -16.90 16.94
C GLY A 164 -0.94 -17.85 16.18
N GLY A 165 -0.88 -17.84 14.85
CA GLY A 165 -1.66 -18.71 13.98
C GLY A 165 -3.13 -18.30 13.79
N VAL A 166 -3.85 -19.12 13.03
CA VAL A 166 -5.29 -18.92 12.76
C VAL A 166 -6.10 -19.42 13.95
N PRO A 167 -7.10 -18.64 14.45
CA PRO A 167 -7.88 -19.02 15.61
C PRO A 167 -8.81 -20.22 15.38
N ASN A 168 -9.28 -20.82 16.47
CA ASN A 168 -10.28 -21.90 16.51
C ASN A 168 -9.87 -23.19 15.79
N GLY A 169 -8.56 -23.44 15.63
CA GLY A 169 -8.04 -24.65 14.99
C GLY A 169 -8.30 -24.71 13.46
N LYS A 170 -8.73 -23.61 12.86
CA LYS A 170 -8.91 -23.52 11.42
C LYS A 170 -7.58 -23.44 10.68
N LYS A 171 -7.61 -23.85 9.40
CA LYS A 171 -6.43 -23.81 8.56
C LYS A 171 -6.22 -22.43 7.93
N PHE A 172 -4.96 -22.04 7.81
CA PHE A 172 -4.56 -20.90 6.98
C PHE A 172 -4.93 -21.20 5.53
N LYS A 173 -5.60 -20.26 4.87
CA LYS A 173 -5.95 -20.34 3.45
C LYS A 173 -5.08 -19.43 2.60
N ALA A 174 -5.01 -18.17 2.98
CA ALA A 174 -4.25 -17.15 2.28
C ALA A 174 -3.95 -15.94 3.17
N ALA A 175 -3.05 -15.08 2.72
CA ALA A 175 -2.87 -13.74 3.26
C ALA A 175 -2.90 -12.71 2.13
N GLN A 176 -3.50 -11.56 2.36
CA GLN A 176 -3.43 -10.40 1.45
C GLN A 176 -2.36 -9.44 1.94
N THR A 177 -1.41 -9.09 1.06
CA THR A 177 -0.45 -8.01 1.30
C THR A 177 -0.73 -6.82 0.40
N GLY A 178 -0.26 -5.62 0.78
CA GLY A 178 -0.42 -4.43 -0.03
C GLY A 178 -1.85 -3.86 -0.11
N GLY A 179 -2.78 -4.37 0.70
CA GLY A 179 -4.17 -3.93 0.72
C GLY A 179 -4.86 -4.06 -0.65
N PRO A 180 -5.68 -3.07 -1.07
CA PRO A 180 -6.43 -3.12 -2.32
C PRO A 180 -5.57 -3.07 -3.59
N SER A 181 -4.29 -2.72 -3.46
CA SER A 181 -3.33 -2.68 -4.57
C SER A 181 -2.47 -3.92 -4.66
N GLY A 182 -2.47 -4.76 -3.64
CA GLY A 182 -1.66 -5.97 -3.55
C GLY A 182 -2.38 -7.21 -4.04
N GLY A 183 -1.80 -8.36 -3.72
CA GLY A 183 -2.30 -9.67 -4.12
C GLY A 183 -2.39 -10.64 -2.96
N CYS A 184 -3.14 -11.70 -3.18
CA CYS A 184 -3.32 -12.79 -2.25
C CYS A 184 -2.15 -13.78 -2.37
N ILE A 185 -1.66 -14.26 -1.24
CA ILE A 185 -0.59 -15.25 -1.09
C ILE A 185 -1.23 -16.54 -0.54
N PRO A 186 -1.37 -17.60 -1.32
CA PRO A 186 -2.00 -18.85 -0.87
C PRO A 186 -1.09 -19.67 0.07
N ALA A 187 -1.65 -20.67 0.71
CA ALA A 187 -0.95 -21.54 1.66
C ALA A 187 0.30 -22.24 1.06
N GLU A 188 0.32 -22.50 -0.23
CA GLU A 188 1.49 -23.10 -0.93
C GLU A 188 2.73 -22.20 -0.91
N HIS A 189 2.55 -20.88 -0.70
CA HIS A 189 3.62 -19.90 -0.62
C HIS A 189 3.86 -19.40 0.83
N LEU A 190 3.43 -20.16 1.83
CA LEU A 190 3.57 -19.78 3.25
C LEU A 190 5.05 -19.60 3.67
N ASP A 191 5.96 -20.34 3.02
CA ASP A 191 7.40 -20.26 3.29
C ASP A 191 8.16 -19.22 2.45
N ILE A 192 7.42 -18.37 1.70
CA ILE A 192 8.05 -17.32 0.90
C ILE A 192 8.66 -16.25 1.82
N PRO A 193 9.91 -15.83 1.56
CA PRO A 193 10.47 -14.66 2.21
C PRO A 193 9.71 -13.39 1.81
N ILE A 194 9.31 -12.61 2.79
CA ILE A 194 8.58 -11.36 2.54
C ILE A 194 9.58 -10.24 2.21
N ASP A 195 9.77 -10.03 0.93
CA ASP A 195 10.52 -8.91 0.36
C ASP A 195 9.89 -8.45 -0.97
N TYR A 196 10.43 -7.37 -1.55
CA TYR A 196 9.85 -6.78 -2.75
C TYR A 196 9.86 -7.71 -3.96
N ASP A 197 10.98 -8.38 -4.24
CA ASP A 197 11.14 -9.22 -5.43
C ASP A 197 10.32 -10.51 -5.32
N ASN A 198 10.38 -11.17 -4.16
CA ASN A 198 9.64 -12.40 -3.94
C ASN A 198 8.12 -12.18 -4.04
N LEU A 199 7.59 -11.12 -3.42
CA LEU A 199 6.17 -10.79 -3.53
C LEU A 199 5.74 -10.50 -4.97
N LEU A 200 6.54 -9.75 -5.72
CA LEU A 200 6.25 -9.48 -7.14
C LEU A 200 6.23 -10.76 -7.98
N SER A 201 7.12 -11.71 -7.70
CA SER A 201 7.22 -12.98 -8.47
C SER A 201 5.94 -13.82 -8.38
N ILE A 202 5.20 -13.72 -7.29
CA ILE A 202 3.94 -14.46 -7.07
C ILE A 202 2.69 -13.63 -7.38
N GLY A 203 2.86 -12.40 -7.92
CA GLY A 203 1.74 -11.52 -8.27
C GLY A 203 1.16 -10.72 -7.10
N SER A 204 1.93 -10.59 -6.02
CA SER A 204 1.58 -9.72 -4.89
C SER A 204 2.51 -8.50 -4.82
N MET A 205 2.35 -7.67 -3.81
CA MET A 205 3.23 -6.53 -3.57
C MET A 205 3.28 -6.18 -2.07
N MET A 206 4.37 -5.53 -1.66
CA MET A 206 4.59 -5.11 -0.27
C MET A 206 3.56 -4.08 0.21
N GLY A 207 3.29 -3.08 -0.62
CA GLY A 207 2.47 -1.93 -0.25
C GLY A 207 2.99 -1.22 0.99
N SER A 208 2.09 -0.75 1.82
CA SER A 208 2.40 -0.07 3.10
C SER A 208 2.59 -1.02 4.28
N GLY A 209 2.60 -2.33 4.08
CA GLY A 209 2.76 -3.34 5.13
C GLY A 209 1.44 -3.82 5.76
N GLY A 210 0.30 -3.61 5.10
CA GLY A 210 -0.93 -4.29 5.50
C GLY A 210 -0.85 -5.79 5.21
N LEU A 211 -1.15 -6.64 6.20
CA LEU A 211 -1.19 -8.09 6.05
C LEU A 211 -2.47 -8.63 6.70
N ILE A 212 -3.38 -9.15 5.86
CA ILE A 212 -4.69 -9.64 6.28
C ILE A 212 -4.72 -11.16 6.09
N VAL A 213 -4.81 -11.89 7.18
CA VAL A 213 -4.86 -13.36 7.18
C VAL A 213 -6.28 -13.86 6.98
N MET A 214 -6.44 -14.90 6.18
CA MET A 214 -7.69 -15.55 5.81
C MET A 214 -7.64 -17.03 6.15
N ASP A 215 -8.74 -17.54 6.70
CA ASP A 215 -8.94 -18.96 7.05
C ASP A 215 -9.67 -19.72 5.94
N GLU A 216 -9.83 -21.03 6.15
CA GLU A 216 -10.49 -21.94 5.19
C GLU A 216 -11.96 -21.59 4.89
N ASP A 217 -12.64 -20.85 5.78
CA ASP A 217 -14.03 -20.42 5.59
C ASP A 217 -14.14 -19.06 4.88
N THR A 218 -13.04 -18.48 4.44
CA THR A 218 -13.03 -17.20 3.73
C THR A 218 -13.28 -17.43 2.23
N CYS A 219 -14.30 -16.80 1.67
CA CYS A 219 -14.58 -16.82 0.23
C CYS A 219 -13.63 -15.88 -0.51
N MET A 220 -12.81 -16.41 -1.42
CA MET A 220 -11.82 -15.61 -2.14
C MET A 220 -12.44 -14.70 -3.21
N VAL A 221 -13.63 -15.05 -3.71
CA VAL A 221 -14.38 -14.21 -4.63
C VAL A 221 -14.93 -12.97 -3.91
N ASP A 222 -15.42 -13.16 -2.67
CA ASP A 222 -15.94 -12.07 -1.85
C ASP A 222 -14.81 -11.13 -1.39
N ILE A 223 -13.63 -11.68 -1.06
CA ILE A 223 -12.44 -10.88 -0.77
C ILE A 223 -12.02 -10.02 -1.96
N ALA A 224 -11.99 -10.59 -3.17
CA ALA A 224 -11.69 -9.82 -4.39
C ALA A 224 -12.71 -8.69 -4.61
N LYS A 225 -14.00 -8.98 -4.40
CA LYS A 225 -15.08 -7.99 -4.47
C LYS A 225 -14.90 -6.88 -3.44
N PHE A 226 -14.62 -7.22 -2.18
CA PHE A 226 -14.41 -6.26 -1.10
C PHE A 226 -13.29 -5.25 -1.42
N PHE A 227 -12.14 -5.71 -1.88
CA PHE A 227 -11.06 -4.80 -2.26
C PHE A 227 -11.40 -3.95 -3.48
N LEU A 228 -12.18 -4.49 -4.41
CA LEU A 228 -12.58 -3.73 -5.59
C LEU A 228 -13.67 -2.70 -5.27
N GLU A 229 -14.60 -2.98 -4.35
CA GLU A 229 -15.56 -2.01 -3.81
C GLU A 229 -14.82 -0.78 -3.25
N PHE A 230 -13.82 -1.02 -2.38
CA PHE A 230 -12.97 0.05 -1.87
C PHE A 230 -12.32 0.86 -3.00
N THR A 231 -11.78 0.20 -4.03
CA THR A 231 -11.12 0.90 -5.14
C THR A 231 -12.10 1.72 -5.99
N VAL A 232 -13.33 1.23 -6.16
CA VAL A 232 -14.41 1.98 -6.85
C VAL A 232 -14.73 3.26 -6.08
N ASP A 233 -14.89 3.18 -4.77
CA ASP A 233 -15.22 4.33 -3.91
C ASP A 233 -14.09 5.36 -3.85
N GLU A 234 -12.85 4.90 -3.87
CA GLU A 234 -11.64 5.74 -3.78
C GLU A 234 -11.12 6.25 -5.14
N SER A 235 -11.75 5.86 -6.23
CA SER A 235 -11.37 6.36 -7.55
C SER A 235 -11.61 7.87 -7.66
N CYS A 236 -10.56 8.63 -8.05
CA CYS A 236 -10.71 10.05 -8.29
C CYS A 236 -11.59 10.39 -9.51
N GLY A 237 -11.92 9.39 -10.35
CA GLY A 237 -12.76 9.54 -11.54
C GLY A 237 -12.11 10.21 -12.74
N LYS A 238 -10.82 10.55 -12.70
CA LYS A 238 -10.13 11.30 -13.75
C LYS A 238 -10.01 10.52 -15.06
N CYS A 239 -9.46 9.31 -15.03
CA CYS A 239 -9.27 8.51 -16.23
C CYS A 239 -10.39 7.49 -16.42
N THR A 240 -10.83 7.31 -17.68
CA THR A 240 -11.94 6.42 -18.04
C THR A 240 -11.68 4.95 -17.67
N PRO A 241 -10.48 4.35 -17.89
CA PRO A 241 -10.24 2.97 -17.53
C PRO A 241 -10.52 2.70 -16.05
N CYS A 242 -9.98 3.50 -15.14
CA CYS A 242 -10.24 3.36 -13.71
C CYS A 242 -11.73 3.62 -13.37
N ARG A 243 -12.26 4.81 -13.73
CA ARG A 243 -13.64 5.21 -13.37
C ARG A 243 -14.70 4.23 -13.82
N ILE A 244 -14.62 3.75 -15.06
CA ILE A 244 -15.62 2.85 -15.64
C ILE A 244 -15.23 1.39 -15.46
N GLY A 245 -13.96 1.06 -15.66
CA GLY A 245 -13.50 -0.33 -15.64
C GLY A 245 -13.62 -0.97 -14.26
N THR A 246 -13.21 -0.28 -13.19
CA THR A 246 -13.37 -0.81 -11.82
C THR A 246 -14.84 -1.07 -11.50
N ARG A 247 -15.73 -0.17 -11.90
CA ARG A 247 -17.18 -0.36 -11.71
C ARG A 247 -17.71 -1.57 -12.46
N ARG A 248 -17.30 -1.78 -13.71
CA ARG A 248 -17.70 -2.94 -14.51
C ARG A 248 -17.19 -4.26 -13.95
N MET A 249 -15.94 -4.27 -13.47
CA MET A 249 -15.39 -5.43 -12.77
C MET A 249 -16.20 -5.76 -11.51
N LEU A 250 -16.56 -4.74 -10.72
CA LEU A 250 -17.38 -4.91 -9.52
C LEU A 250 -18.75 -5.50 -9.83
N GLU A 251 -19.44 -4.99 -10.84
CA GLU A 251 -20.73 -5.52 -11.30
C GLU A 251 -20.65 -7.01 -11.70
N ILE A 252 -19.53 -7.45 -12.29
CA ILE A 252 -19.31 -8.86 -12.62
C ILE A 252 -19.09 -9.69 -11.34
N LEU A 253 -18.25 -9.21 -10.40
CA LEU A 253 -18.02 -9.90 -9.11
C LEU A 253 -19.32 -10.00 -8.29
N GLU A 254 -20.16 -8.96 -8.31
CA GLU A 254 -21.49 -9.02 -7.68
C GLU A 254 -22.38 -10.10 -8.30
N LYS A 255 -22.37 -10.25 -9.64
CA LYS A 255 -23.10 -11.34 -10.31
C LYS A 255 -22.57 -12.71 -9.91
N ILE A 256 -21.23 -12.86 -9.83
CA ILE A 256 -20.56 -14.12 -9.45
C ILE A 256 -20.99 -14.49 -8.02
N THR A 257 -20.86 -13.58 -7.07
CA THR A 257 -21.21 -13.85 -5.66
C THR A 257 -22.71 -14.14 -5.47
N LYS A 258 -23.58 -13.65 -6.35
CA LYS A 258 -25.03 -13.94 -6.35
C LYS A 258 -25.41 -15.20 -7.15
N GLY A 259 -24.44 -15.91 -7.75
CA GLY A 259 -24.69 -17.08 -8.60
C GLY A 259 -25.43 -16.75 -9.91
N GLN A 260 -25.33 -15.51 -10.39
CA GLN A 260 -26.04 -15.02 -11.61
C GLN A 260 -25.09 -14.83 -12.80
N ALA A 261 -23.80 -15.04 -12.62
CA ALA A 261 -22.80 -14.90 -13.67
C ALA A 261 -22.73 -16.13 -14.58
N THR A 262 -22.13 -15.93 -15.76
CA THR A 262 -21.79 -16.97 -16.72
C THR A 262 -20.26 -17.09 -16.85
N MET A 263 -19.78 -18.14 -17.52
CA MET A 263 -18.34 -18.27 -17.82
C MET A 263 -17.84 -17.14 -18.73
N GLU A 264 -18.68 -16.62 -19.62
CA GLU A 264 -18.35 -15.45 -20.44
C GLU A 264 -18.17 -14.18 -19.59
N ASP A 265 -18.92 -14.01 -18.48
CA ASP A 265 -18.69 -12.93 -17.53
C ASP A 265 -17.30 -13.06 -16.86
N LEU A 266 -16.84 -14.29 -16.56
CA LEU A 266 -15.51 -14.54 -15.99
C LEU A 266 -14.40 -14.17 -16.97
N ASP A 267 -14.51 -14.58 -18.23
CA ASP A 267 -13.54 -14.24 -19.28
C ASP A 267 -13.47 -12.72 -19.46
N LYS A 268 -14.62 -12.05 -19.45
CA LYS A 268 -14.72 -10.59 -19.53
C LYS A 268 -14.10 -9.88 -18.31
N LEU A 269 -14.25 -10.44 -17.11
CA LEU A 269 -13.60 -9.92 -15.90
C LEU A 269 -12.07 -9.93 -16.05
N GLU A 270 -11.53 -11.04 -16.54
CA GLU A 270 -10.10 -11.21 -16.75
C GLU A 270 -9.57 -10.24 -17.83
N GLU A 271 -10.29 -10.08 -18.95
CA GLU A 271 -9.97 -9.09 -19.99
C GLU A 271 -9.95 -7.66 -19.44
N LEU A 272 -10.96 -7.28 -18.65
CA LEU A 272 -11.04 -5.95 -18.01
C LEU A 272 -9.86 -5.72 -17.05
N CYS A 273 -9.42 -6.74 -16.33
CA CYS A 273 -8.26 -6.63 -15.44
C CYS A 273 -7.01 -6.18 -16.21
N TYR A 274 -6.67 -6.85 -17.30
CA TYR A 274 -5.50 -6.50 -18.13
C TYR A 274 -5.65 -5.14 -18.80
N HIS A 275 -6.88 -4.80 -19.19
CA HIS A 275 -7.16 -3.48 -19.78
C HIS A 275 -6.91 -2.35 -18.77
N LEU A 276 -7.34 -2.50 -17.52
CA LEU A 276 -7.11 -1.50 -16.48
C LEU A 276 -5.63 -1.35 -16.14
N GLN A 277 -4.91 -2.45 -16.01
CA GLN A 277 -3.47 -2.44 -15.73
C GLN A 277 -2.70 -1.62 -16.78
N SER A 278 -3.05 -1.79 -18.06
CA SER A 278 -2.31 -1.20 -19.18
C SER A 278 -2.71 0.25 -19.48
N ASN A 279 -3.93 0.66 -19.16
CA ASN A 279 -4.48 1.93 -19.65
C ASN A 279 -4.86 2.94 -18.56
N SER A 280 -4.78 2.57 -17.27
CA SER A 280 -5.05 3.52 -16.18
C SER A 280 -3.90 4.52 -16.00
N LEU A 281 -4.25 5.77 -15.64
CA LEU A 281 -3.29 6.87 -15.52
C LEU A 281 -2.31 6.71 -14.35
N CYS A 282 -2.77 6.17 -13.23
CA CYS A 282 -1.97 6.05 -12.00
C CYS A 282 -2.06 4.65 -11.37
N ALA A 283 -1.21 4.41 -10.39
CA ALA A 283 -1.11 3.13 -9.70
C ALA A 283 -2.44 2.64 -9.12
N LEU A 284 -3.34 3.52 -8.64
CA LEU A 284 -4.64 3.10 -8.10
C LEU A 284 -5.43 2.26 -9.12
N GLY A 285 -5.59 2.76 -10.34
CA GLY A 285 -6.29 2.01 -11.39
C GLY A 285 -5.47 0.86 -11.99
N GLN A 286 -4.14 1.01 -12.07
CA GLN A 286 -3.25 -0.04 -12.59
C GLN A 286 -3.19 -1.26 -11.65
N THR A 287 -3.29 -1.06 -10.34
CA THR A 287 -3.21 -2.13 -9.34
C THR A 287 -4.57 -2.62 -8.84
N ALA A 288 -5.66 -1.92 -9.15
CA ALA A 288 -7.03 -2.34 -8.81
C ALA A 288 -7.36 -3.80 -9.19
N PRO A 289 -6.85 -4.33 -10.33
CA PRO A 289 -7.07 -5.72 -10.71
C PRO A 289 -6.28 -6.76 -9.90
N ASN A 290 -5.24 -6.37 -9.16
CA ASN A 290 -4.33 -7.33 -8.52
C ASN A 290 -5.04 -8.32 -7.56
N PRO A 291 -5.94 -7.88 -6.65
CA PRO A 291 -6.69 -8.82 -5.81
C PRO A 291 -7.53 -9.80 -6.63
N VAL A 292 -8.13 -9.35 -7.73
CA VAL A 292 -8.94 -10.20 -8.63
C VAL A 292 -8.05 -11.20 -9.36
N LEU A 293 -6.96 -10.74 -9.99
CA LEU A 293 -6.04 -11.61 -10.74
C LEU A 293 -5.34 -12.64 -9.85
N SER A 294 -4.93 -12.25 -8.64
CA SER A 294 -4.29 -13.18 -7.71
C SER A 294 -5.26 -14.24 -7.19
N THR A 295 -6.49 -13.86 -6.86
CA THR A 295 -7.53 -14.83 -6.46
C THR A 295 -7.97 -15.72 -7.63
N LEU A 296 -8.08 -15.21 -8.85
CA LEU A 296 -8.30 -16.03 -10.04
C LEU A 296 -7.16 -17.02 -10.31
N ARG A 297 -5.92 -16.59 -10.10
CA ARG A 297 -4.74 -17.45 -10.31
C ARG A 297 -4.71 -18.66 -9.37
N TYR A 298 -5.02 -18.44 -8.09
CA TYR A 298 -4.84 -19.46 -7.05
C TYR A 298 -6.13 -20.13 -6.59
N PHE A 299 -7.29 -19.54 -6.84
CA PHE A 299 -8.60 -19.99 -6.37
C PHE A 299 -9.67 -19.97 -7.47
N ARG A 300 -9.27 -20.24 -8.71
CA ARG A 300 -10.19 -20.23 -9.87
C ARG A 300 -11.38 -21.17 -9.68
N ASP A 301 -11.18 -22.28 -8.97
CA ASP A 301 -12.24 -23.26 -8.69
C ASP A 301 -13.37 -22.66 -7.85
N GLU A 302 -13.08 -21.71 -6.96
CA GLU A 302 -14.13 -21.02 -6.21
C GLU A 302 -15.00 -20.14 -7.11
N TYR A 303 -14.41 -19.47 -8.10
CA TYR A 303 -15.16 -18.72 -9.10
C TYR A 303 -16.06 -19.62 -9.93
N ILE A 304 -15.54 -20.77 -10.37
CA ILE A 304 -16.29 -21.77 -11.15
C ILE A 304 -17.45 -22.32 -10.31
N ALA A 305 -17.23 -22.66 -9.04
CA ALA A 305 -18.29 -23.15 -8.15
C ALA A 305 -19.42 -22.12 -7.97
N HIS A 306 -19.11 -20.84 -7.80
CA HIS A 306 -20.12 -19.78 -7.76
C HIS A 306 -20.91 -19.66 -9.08
N ILE A 307 -20.25 -19.82 -10.22
CA ILE A 307 -20.85 -19.66 -11.55
C ILE A 307 -21.65 -20.89 -11.99
N VAL A 308 -21.05 -22.09 -11.86
CA VAL A 308 -21.61 -23.34 -12.39
C VAL A 308 -22.50 -24.00 -11.35
N ASP A 309 -21.98 -24.23 -10.14
CA ASP A 309 -22.68 -24.96 -9.08
C ASP A 309 -23.65 -24.08 -8.30
N LYS A 310 -23.59 -22.75 -8.50
CA LYS A 310 -24.39 -21.75 -7.77
C LYS A 310 -24.20 -21.85 -6.24
N LYS A 311 -23.01 -22.23 -5.80
CA LYS A 311 -22.69 -22.51 -4.41
C LYS A 311 -21.35 -21.87 -4.02
N CYS A 312 -21.31 -21.27 -2.83
CA CYS A 312 -20.06 -20.83 -2.24
C CYS A 312 -19.34 -22.00 -1.57
N PRO A 313 -18.08 -22.31 -1.93
CA PRO A 313 -17.34 -23.39 -1.26
C PRO A 313 -16.96 -23.09 0.19
N ALA A 314 -16.94 -21.83 0.56
CA ALA A 314 -16.60 -21.37 1.92
C ALA A 314 -17.79 -21.31 2.88
N GLY A 315 -19.01 -21.63 2.42
CA GLY A 315 -20.21 -21.72 3.25
C GLY A 315 -21.38 -20.86 2.82
#